data_d4cfeee4d10cf0663c294c59abecdfc1
#
_entry.id   d4cfeee4d10cf0663c294c59abecdfc1
#
_cell.length_a   1.000
_cell.length_b   1.000
_cell.length_c   1.000
_cell.angle_alpha   90.00
_cell.angle_beta   90.00
_cell.angle_gamma   90.00
#
_symmetry.space_group_name_H-M   'P 1'
#
loop_
_entity.id
_entity.type
_entity.pdbx_description
1 polymer ?
#
loop_
_entity_poly.entity_id
_entity_poly.type
_entity_poly.pdbx_seq_one_letter_code
_entity_poly.pdbx_strand_id
1 'polypeptide(L)'
;MSKVLTTLPKGERVGIAFSGGLDTSAAVAWMRHHGALPYAYTADLGQADEPDLSGVPDRAKQYGAELGRLIDCRAELVREGLMALQCGAFHISTAGRTYFNTTPLGRAVTGTLLVRAMHDDGVDIWGDGSTYKGNDIERFYRYGLLVNPNLRIYKPWLDNDFVTELGGRKEMSEFLIAHDLPYRDSTEKAYSTDANIWGATHEAKSLEELGTSMDIVEPIMGVAHYRDDVAIATETVSDRKSVV
;
A
#
# COMPACT_ATOMS: atom_id res chain seq x y z
N MET A 1 2.31 -2.25 -28.29
CA MET A 1 1.55 -1.14 -27.69
C MET A 1 2.02 -0.96 -26.26
N SER A 2 2.09 0.26 -25.77
CA SER A 2 2.42 0.51 -24.35
C SER A 2 1.35 -0.13 -23.47
N LYS A 3 1.76 -0.86 -22.44
CA LYS A 3 0.83 -1.42 -21.44
C LYS A 3 0.36 -0.37 -20.43
N VAL A 4 1.03 0.77 -20.37
CA VAL A 4 0.70 1.89 -19.51
C VAL A 4 -0.28 2.80 -20.22
N LEU A 5 -1.44 2.99 -19.59
CA LEU A 5 -2.50 3.88 -20.07
C LEU A 5 -2.25 5.27 -19.49
N THR A 6 -2.34 6.29 -20.34
CA THR A 6 -2.15 7.71 -19.97
C THR A 6 -3.46 8.46 -19.74
N THR A 7 -4.59 7.79 -19.99
CA THR A 7 -5.94 8.33 -19.82
C THR A 7 -6.84 7.29 -19.21
N LEU A 8 -7.87 7.73 -18.48
CA LEU A 8 -8.81 6.86 -17.78
C LEU A 8 -9.53 5.92 -18.77
N PRO A 9 -9.49 4.59 -18.56
CA PRO A 9 -10.22 3.62 -19.40
C PRO A 9 -11.71 3.60 -19.05
N LYS A 10 -12.48 4.53 -19.62
CA LYS A 10 -13.92 4.69 -19.37
C LYS A 10 -14.70 3.44 -19.80
N GLY A 11 -15.66 3.02 -18.96
CA GLY A 11 -16.47 1.82 -19.18
C GLY A 11 -15.75 0.50 -18.87
N GLU A 12 -14.47 0.52 -18.54
CA GLU A 12 -13.69 -0.68 -18.23
C GLU A 12 -13.52 -0.88 -16.73
N ARG A 13 -13.27 -2.13 -16.32
CA ARG A 13 -12.95 -2.52 -14.95
C ARG A 13 -11.50 -2.17 -14.65
N VAL A 14 -11.28 -1.36 -13.62
CA VAL A 14 -9.95 -0.97 -13.15
C VAL A 14 -9.76 -1.50 -11.73
N GLY A 15 -8.86 -2.45 -11.56
CA GLY A 15 -8.45 -2.94 -10.26
C GLY A 15 -7.53 -1.92 -9.60
N ILE A 16 -7.83 -1.52 -8.36
CA ILE A 16 -7.00 -0.60 -7.60
C ILE A 16 -6.53 -1.24 -6.30
N ALA A 17 -5.22 -1.19 -6.03
CA ALA A 17 -4.68 -1.47 -4.71
C ALA A 17 -5.14 -0.38 -3.75
N PHE A 18 -6.07 -0.73 -2.88
CA PHE A 18 -6.82 0.20 -2.04
C PHE A 18 -6.36 0.09 -0.58
N SER A 19 -5.82 1.16 -0.04
CA SER A 19 -5.35 1.24 1.36
C SER A 19 -6.38 1.87 2.32
N GLY A 20 -7.44 2.47 1.80
CA GLY A 20 -8.40 3.24 2.61
C GLY A 20 -7.92 4.65 2.98
N GLY A 21 -6.73 5.06 2.57
CA GLY A 21 -6.22 6.42 2.73
C GLY A 21 -6.82 7.41 1.72
N LEU A 22 -6.53 8.71 1.91
CA LEU A 22 -7.08 9.80 1.10
C LEU A 22 -6.82 9.60 -0.40
N ASP A 23 -5.56 9.30 -0.77
CA ASP A 23 -5.15 9.18 -2.17
C ASP A 23 -5.93 8.11 -2.92
N THR A 24 -6.05 6.90 -2.32
CA THR A 24 -6.77 5.80 -2.95
C THR A 24 -8.28 5.99 -2.93
N SER A 25 -8.82 6.64 -1.89
CA SER A 25 -10.26 6.95 -1.80
C SER A 25 -10.66 7.97 -2.85
N ALA A 26 -9.89 9.05 -2.99
CA ALA A 26 -10.12 10.07 -4.01
C ALA A 26 -9.95 9.49 -5.43
N ALA A 27 -8.96 8.60 -5.64
CA ALA A 27 -8.75 7.94 -6.92
C ALA A 27 -9.96 7.06 -7.31
N VAL A 28 -10.49 6.26 -6.37
CA VAL A 28 -11.69 5.43 -6.62
C VAL A 28 -12.89 6.31 -6.97
N ALA A 29 -13.15 7.36 -6.18
CA ALA A 29 -14.26 8.27 -6.39
C ALA A 29 -14.14 9.00 -7.73
N TRP A 30 -12.96 9.50 -8.07
CA TRP A 30 -12.70 10.18 -9.32
C TRP A 30 -12.87 9.26 -10.54
N MET A 31 -12.30 8.04 -10.50
CA MET A 31 -12.47 7.05 -11.55
C MET A 31 -13.95 6.72 -11.78
N ARG A 32 -14.73 6.55 -10.70
CA ARG A 32 -16.17 6.31 -10.78
C ARG A 32 -16.90 7.48 -11.40
N HIS A 33 -16.61 8.69 -10.95
CA HIS A 33 -17.25 9.91 -11.45
C HIS A 33 -16.99 10.11 -12.95
N HIS A 34 -15.81 9.78 -13.42
CA HIS A 34 -15.41 9.93 -14.82
C HIS A 34 -15.72 8.71 -15.70
N GLY A 35 -16.44 7.72 -15.16
CA GLY A 35 -17.06 6.64 -15.94
C GLY A 35 -16.24 5.36 -16.09
N ALA A 36 -15.19 5.14 -15.30
CA ALA A 36 -14.58 3.82 -15.13
C ALA A 36 -15.34 2.99 -14.08
N LEU A 37 -15.03 1.70 -14.00
CA LEU A 37 -15.59 0.76 -13.04
C LEU A 37 -14.49 0.32 -12.07
N PRO A 38 -14.27 1.02 -10.94
CA PRO A 38 -13.21 0.67 -9.99
C PRO A 38 -13.55 -0.59 -9.20
N TYR A 39 -12.58 -1.49 -9.08
CA TYR A 39 -12.59 -2.71 -8.28
C TYR A 39 -11.47 -2.60 -7.25
N ALA A 40 -11.80 -2.53 -5.98
CA ALA A 40 -10.84 -2.28 -4.91
C ALA A 40 -10.32 -3.59 -4.30
N TYR A 41 -9.00 -3.71 -4.19
CA TYR A 41 -8.32 -4.85 -3.59
C TYR A 41 -7.40 -4.38 -2.48
N THR A 42 -7.60 -4.90 -1.28
CA THR A 42 -6.80 -4.58 -0.10
C THR A 42 -5.96 -5.79 0.28
N ALA A 43 -4.66 -5.62 0.45
CA ALA A 43 -3.79 -6.66 0.95
C ALA A 43 -3.81 -6.68 2.48
N ASP A 44 -4.07 -7.85 3.06
CA ASP A 44 -3.79 -8.11 4.47
C ASP A 44 -2.34 -8.61 4.59
N LEU A 45 -1.47 -7.72 5.04
CA LEU A 45 -0.04 -7.97 5.29
C LEU A 45 0.24 -8.12 6.80
N GLY A 46 -0.79 -8.18 7.63
CA GLY A 46 -0.68 -8.13 9.08
C GLY A 46 -0.26 -6.74 9.58
N GLN A 47 -0.66 -5.69 8.88
CA GLN A 47 -0.39 -4.29 9.25
C GLN A 47 -1.14 -3.91 10.53
N ALA A 48 -0.41 -3.41 11.52
CA ALA A 48 -0.96 -3.03 12.82
C ALA A 48 -1.50 -1.59 12.85
N ASP A 49 -1.22 -0.79 11.83
CA ASP A 49 -1.60 0.62 11.72
C ASP A 49 -3.02 0.84 11.15
N GLU A 50 -3.69 -0.21 10.66
CA GLU A 50 -5.12 -0.16 10.27
C GLU A 50 -5.97 -0.89 11.32
N PRO A 51 -6.71 -0.17 12.17
CA PRO A 51 -7.45 -0.77 13.28
C PRO A 51 -8.67 -1.58 12.81
N ASP A 52 -9.20 -1.30 11.62
CA ASP A 52 -10.35 -1.99 11.04
C ASP A 52 -10.06 -2.40 9.59
N LEU A 53 -9.13 -3.33 9.43
CA LEU A 53 -8.75 -3.85 8.12
C LEU A 53 -9.92 -4.58 7.43
N SER A 54 -10.77 -5.25 8.19
CA SER A 54 -11.93 -5.96 7.65
C SER A 54 -12.98 -5.04 7.02
N GLY A 55 -13.07 -3.81 7.49
CA GLY A 55 -13.98 -2.79 6.97
C GLY A 55 -13.46 -2.02 5.75
N VAL A 56 -12.18 -2.17 5.40
CA VAL A 56 -11.58 -1.44 4.24
C VAL A 56 -12.31 -1.73 2.93
N PRO A 57 -12.68 -2.97 2.59
CA PRO A 57 -13.45 -3.26 1.38
C PRO A 57 -14.80 -2.55 1.28
N ASP A 58 -15.51 -2.44 2.39
CA ASP A 58 -16.80 -1.75 2.42
C ASP A 58 -16.63 -0.23 2.37
N ARG A 59 -15.53 0.31 2.94
CA ARG A 59 -15.16 1.71 2.73
C ARG A 59 -14.93 2.01 1.25
N ALA A 60 -14.26 1.13 0.50
CA ALA A 60 -14.04 1.32 -0.92
C ALA A 60 -15.35 1.45 -1.72
N LYS A 61 -16.37 0.66 -1.36
CA LYS A 61 -17.70 0.74 -1.98
C LYS A 61 -18.38 2.09 -1.72
N GLN A 62 -18.15 2.71 -0.56
CA GLN A 62 -18.69 4.04 -0.26
C GLN A 62 -18.13 5.11 -1.22
N TYR A 63 -16.91 4.93 -1.74
CA TYR A 63 -16.31 5.78 -2.76
C TYR A 63 -16.69 5.40 -4.19
N GLY A 64 -17.56 4.39 -4.38
CA GLY A 64 -18.06 3.99 -5.68
C GLY A 64 -17.36 2.80 -6.33
N ALA A 65 -16.56 2.04 -5.59
CA ALA A 65 -16.05 0.77 -6.10
C ALA A 65 -17.19 -0.24 -6.31
N GLU A 66 -17.20 -0.92 -7.46
CA GLU A 66 -18.15 -2.01 -7.78
C GLU A 66 -17.92 -3.22 -6.87
N LEU A 67 -16.66 -3.48 -6.52
CA LEU A 67 -16.22 -4.59 -5.68
C LEU A 67 -15.15 -4.10 -4.71
N GLY A 68 -15.23 -4.55 -3.45
CA GLY A 68 -14.16 -4.44 -2.47
C GLY A 68 -13.79 -5.83 -1.97
N ARG A 69 -12.49 -6.19 -2.00
CA ARG A 69 -11.98 -7.47 -1.50
C ARG A 69 -10.78 -7.27 -0.60
N LEU A 70 -10.76 -8.01 0.51
CA LEU A 70 -9.58 -8.19 1.35
C LEU A 70 -8.90 -9.50 0.95
N ILE A 71 -7.62 -9.43 0.63
CA ILE A 71 -6.80 -10.58 0.20
C ILE A 71 -5.79 -10.89 1.29
N ASP A 72 -5.89 -12.08 1.87
CA ASP A 72 -4.91 -12.55 2.86
C ASP A 72 -3.56 -12.82 2.18
N CYS A 73 -2.60 -11.99 2.48
CA CYS A 73 -1.24 -12.05 1.95
C CYS A 73 -0.21 -12.52 2.99
N ARG A 74 -0.64 -12.79 4.24
CA ARG A 74 0.25 -13.03 5.37
C ARG A 74 1.12 -14.26 5.20
N ALA A 75 0.52 -15.39 4.83
CA ALA A 75 1.26 -16.65 4.66
C ALA A 75 2.34 -16.54 3.57
N GLU A 76 2.01 -15.90 2.44
CA GLU A 76 2.96 -15.66 1.37
C GLU A 76 4.08 -14.70 1.81
N LEU A 77 3.72 -13.64 2.52
CA LEU A 77 4.69 -12.67 3.04
C LEU A 77 5.66 -13.31 4.04
N VAL A 78 5.18 -14.23 4.89
CA VAL A 78 6.06 -15.01 5.78
C VAL A 78 7.02 -15.88 4.98
N ARG A 79 6.51 -16.60 3.98
CA ARG A 79 7.32 -17.50 3.14
C ARG A 79 8.43 -16.73 2.42
N GLU A 80 8.08 -15.66 1.73
CA GLU A 80 9.03 -14.83 1.00
C GLU A 80 10.04 -14.15 1.93
N GLY A 81 9.59 -13.71 3.11
CA GLY A 81 10.47 -13.13 4.12
C GLY A 81 11.47 -14.12 4.68
N LEU A 82 11.09 -15.37 4.94
CA LEU A 82 12.01 -16.43 5.38
C LEU A 82 13.06 -16.74 4.29
N MET A 83 12.65 -16.79 3.03
CA MET A 83 13.58 -16.95 1.92
C MET A 83 14.56 -15.78 1.81
N ALA A 84 14.08 -14.57 1.97
CA ALA A 84 14.90 -13.36 1.98
C ALA A 84 15.93 -13.38 3.14
N LEU A 85 15.53 -13.82 4.33
CA LEU A 85 16.43 -14.00 5.47
C LEU A 85 17.52 -15.05 5.17
N GLN A 86 17.15 -16.19 4.62
CA GLN A 86 18.09 -17.25 4.25
C GLN A 86 19.15 -16.78 3.24
N CYS A 87 18.76 -15.91 2.32
CA CYS A 87 19.65 -15.34 1.32
C CYS A 87 20.41 -14.09 1.80
N GLY A 88 20.17 -13.60 3.01
CA GLY A 88 20.73 -12.35 3.51
C GLY A 88 20.23 -11.11 2.75
N ALA A 89 19.07 -11.20 2.09
CA ALA A 89 18.57 -10.17 1.18
C ALA A 89 18.10 -8.89 1.89
N PHE A 90 17.93 -8.91 3.21
CA PHE A 90 17.59 -7.71 3.98
C PHE A 90 18.80 -6.83 4.31
N HIS A 91 20.03 -7.29 4.06
CA HIS A 91 21.24 -6.52 4.29
C HIS A 91 21.51 -5.56 3.13
N ILE A 92 20.85 -4.42 3.18
CA ILE A 92 21.08 -3.35 2.20
C ILE A 92 22.12 -2.40 2.78
N SER A 93 23.22 -2.19 2.06
CA SER A 93 24.23 -1.21 2.43
C SER A 93 24.10 0.04 1.56
N THR A 94 23.82 1.16 2.20
CA THR A 94 23.76 2.46 1.55
C THR A 94 24.70 3.43 2.24
N ALA A 95 25.62 4.01 1.50
CA ALA A 95 26.64 4.92 2.04
C ALA A 95 27.43 4.33 3.23
N GLY A 96 27.73 3.03 3.19
CA GLY A 96 28.48 2.34 4.26
C GLY A 96 27.67 2.00 5.50
N ARG A 97 26.36 2.23 5.50
CA ARG A 97 25.44 1.85 6.59
C ARG A 97 24.52 0.76 6.13
N THR A 98 24.37 -0.28 6.93
CA THR A 98 23.38 -1.33 6.71
C THR A 98 22.05 -0.90 7.30
N TYR A 99 20.99 -1.02 6.51
CA TYR A 99 19.63 -0.84 7.01
C TYR A 99 18.70 -1.94 6.48
N PHE A 100 17.63 -2.16 7.21
CA PHE A 100 16.61 -3.15 6.86
C PHE A 100 15.39 -2.45 6.29
N ASN A 101 14.94 -2.91 5.13
CA ASN A 101 13.72 -2.39 4.51
C ASN A 101 12.88 -3.55 4.00
N THR A 102 11.74 -3.78 4.61
CA THR A 102 10.79 -4.86 4.26
C THR A 102 9.72 -4.40 3.27
N THR A 103 9.61 -3.11 3.00
CA THR A 103 8.64 -2.53 2.06
C THR A 103 8.71 -3.16 0.66
N PRO A 104 9.88 -3.35 0.02
CA PRO A 104 9.94 -3.97 -1.31
C PRO A 104 9.37 -5.40 -1.32
N LEU A 105 9.56 -6.17 -0.24
CA LEU A 105 9.00 -7.50 -0.10
C LEU A 105 7.47 -7.47 -0.02
N GLY A 106 6.92 -6.57 0.79
CA GLY A 106 5.48 -6.33 0.86
C GLY A 106 4.91 -5.95 -0.50
N ARG A 107 5.60 -5.09 -1.27
CA ARG A 107 5.15 -4.70 -2.63
C ARG A 107 5.15 -5.87 -3.60
N ALA A 108 6.14 -6.77 -3.52
CA ALA A 108 6.20 -7.97 -4.35
C ALA A 108 5.00 -8.88 -4.08
N VAL A 109 4.73 -9.18 -2.82
CA VAL A 109 3.61 -10.05 -2.41
C VAL A 109 2.27 -9.40 -2.77
N THR A 110 2.09 -8.12 -2.46
CA THR A 110 0.88 -7.38 -2.83
C THR A 110 0.65 -7.41 -4.34
N GLY A 111 1.66 -7.03 -5.14
CA GLY A 111 1.53 -6.98 -6.60
C GLY A 111 1.18 -8.33 -7.21
N THR A 112 1.72 -9.44 -6.69
CA THR A 112 1.42 -10.78 -7.21
C THR A 112 0.05 -11.28 -6.78
N LEU A 113 -0.31 -11.16 -5.50
CA LEU A 113 -1.56 -11.75 -4.99
C LEU A 113 -2.79 -10.93 -5.38
N LEU A 114 -2.71 -9.59 -5.39
CA LEU A 114 -3.83 -8.78 -5.85
C LEU A 114 -4.08 -8.97 -7.35
N VAL A 115 -3.04 -9.05 -8.18
CA VAL A 115 -3.22 -9.30 -9.62
C VAL A 115 -3.82 -10.69 -9.88
N ARG A 116 -3.48 -11.70 -9.07
CA ARG A 116 -4.14 -13.01 -9.14
C ARG A 116 -5.62 -12.90 -8.82
N ALA A 117 -5.99 -12.24 -7.74
CA ALA A 117 -7.38 -11.99 -7.38
C ALA A 117 -8.14 -11.18 -8.45
N MET A 118 -7.48 -10.16 -9.04
CA MET A 118 -8.03 -9.41 -10.16
C MET A 118 -8.32 -10.31 -11.37
N HIS A 119 -7.39 -11.21 -11.69
CA HIS A 119 -7.57 -12.15 -12.80
C HIS A 119 -8.80 -13.05 -12.58
N ASP A 120 -8.98 -13.55 -11.36
CA ASP A 120 -10.14 -14.38 -10.98
C ASP A 120 -11.48 -13.61 -11.12
N ASP A 121 -11.46 -12.29 -10.94
CA ASP A 121 -12.61 -11.40 -11.08
C ASP A 121 -12.77 -10.85 -12.51
N GLY A 122 -11.92 -11.22 -13.45
CA GLY A 122 -11.93 -10.74 -14.83
C GLY A 122 -11.55 -9.26 -14.96
N VAL A 123 -10.57 -8.82 -14.15
CA VAL A 123 -10.06 -7.44 -14.15
C VAL A 123 -8.61 -7.44 -14.62
N ASP A 124 -8.35 -6.78 -15.75
CA ASP A 124 -7.06 -6.81 -16.45
C ASP A 124 -6.31 -5.45 -16.44
N ILE A 125 -6.83 -4.47 -15.72
CA ILE A 125 -6.21 -3.15 -15.60
C ILE A 125 -5.82 -2.94 -14.14
N TRP A 126 -4.52 -2.78 -13.88
CA TRP A 126 -3.98 -2.47 -12.56
C TRP A 126 -3.93 -0.98 -12.31
N GLY A 127 -4.33 -0.54 -11.12
CA GLY A 127 -4.15 0.80 -10.60
C GLY A 127 -3.68 0.78 -9.14
N ASP A 128 -3.07 1.85 -8.72
CA ASP A 128 -2.72 2.13 -7.33
C ASP A 128 -2.52 3.64 -7.10
N GLY A 129 -2.41 4.04 -5.84
CA GLY A 129 -2.23 5.42 -5.43
C GLY A 129 -0.78 5.93 -5.48
N SER A 130 0.15 5.19 -6.07
CA SER A 130 1.57 5.59 -6.12
C SER A 130 1.77 6.88 -6.92
N THR A 131 2.47 7.83 -6.33
CA THR A 131 2.83 9.08 -6.99
C THR A 131 4.03 8.89 -7.93
N TYR A 132 4.14 9.76 -8.95
CA TYR A 132 5.25 9.72 -9.91
C TYR A 132 6.64 10.00 -9.31
N LYS A 133 6.69 10.52 -8.09
CA LYS A 133 7.94 10.83 -7.36
C LYS A 133 8.48 9.64 -6.56
N GLY A 134 7.65 8.62 -6.31
CA GLY A 134 8.00 7.48 -5.49
C GLY A 134 8.49 6.27 -6.28
N ASN A 135 9.22 5.38 -5.61
CA ASN A 135 9.67 4.13 -6.22
C ASN A 135 8.52 3.14 -6.50
N ASP A 136 7.40 3.28 -5.82
CA ASP A 136 6.27 2.36 -5.93
C ASP A 136 5.49 2.52 -7.24
N ILE A 137 5.74 3.62 -7.98
CA ILE A 137 5.14 3.84 -9.29
C ILE A 137 5.37 2.65 -10.25
N GLU A 138 6.48 1.92 -10.08
CA GLU A 138 6.80 0.75 -10.90
C GLU A 138 6.81 -0.57 -10.12
N ARG A 139 7.07 -0.56 -8.81
CA ARG A 139 7.27 -1.77 -8.02
C ARG A 139 6.08 -2.72 -8.07
N PHE A 140 4.87 -2.22 -7.83
CA PHE A 140 3.67 -3.06 -7.79
C PHE A 140 3.41 -3.76 -9.12
N TYR A 141 3.31 -3.02 -10.21
CA TYR A 141 2.90 -3.62 -11.47
C TYR A 141 3.99 -4.52 -12.08
N ARG A 142 5.27 -4.25 -11.80
CA ARG A 142 6.36 -5.14 -12.24
C ARG A 142 6.16 -6.56 -11.71
N TYR A 143 5.80 -6.72 -10.45
CA TYR A 143 5.48 -8.03 -9.89
C TYR A 143 4.16 -8.56 -10.40
N GLY A 144 3.16 -7.71 -10.60
CA GLY A 144 1.89 -8.09 -11.22
C GLY A 144 2.06 -8.67 -12.63
N LEU A 145 2.99 -8.14 -13.42
CA LEU A 145 3.31 -8.65 -14.76
C LEU A 145 3.91 -10.07 -14.76
N LEU A 146 4.48 -10.54 -13.64
CA LEU A 146 4.92 -11.93 -13.48
C LEU A 146 3.73 -12.89 -13.40
N VAL A 147 2.60 -12.43 -12.88
CA VAL A 147 1.36 -13.21 -12.76
C VAL A 147 0.52 -13.08 -14.04
N ASN A 148 0.32 -11.88 -14.54
CA ASN A 148 -0.41 -11.60 -15.77
C ASN A 148 0.46 -10.76 -16.74
N PRO A 149 1.15 -11.40 -17.71
CA PRO A 149 1.97 -10.69 -18.69
C PRO A 149 1.18 -9.73 -19.60
N ASN A 150 -0.16 -9.87 -19.65
CA ASN A 150 -1.03 -9.03 -20.45
C ASN A 150 -1.70 -7.89 -19.66
N LEU A 151 -1.34 -7.75 -18.36
CA LEU A 151 -1.85 -6.70 -17.50
C LEU A 151 -1.63 -5.33 -18.13
N ARG A 152 -2.69 -4.54 -18.22
CA ARG A 152 -2.64 -3.11 -18.56
C ARG A 152 -2.49 -2.32 -17.26
N ILE A 153 -1.84 -1.18 -17.33
CA ILE A 153 -1.50 -0.37 -16.17
C ILE A 153 -2.14 1.00 -16.33
N TYR A 154 -3.02 1.35 -15.42
CA TYR A 154 -3.55 2.70 -15.28
C TYR A 154 -3.17 3.25 -13.91
N LYS A 155 -2.48 4.36 -13.88
CA LYS A 155 -2.11 5.05 -12.64
C LYS A 155 -2.71 6.44 -12.65
N PRO A 156 -3.62 6.78 -11.70
CA PRO A 156 -4.21 8.10 -11.64
C PRO A 156 -3.16 9.23 -11.67
N TRP A 157 -2.07 9.07 -10.94
CA TRP A 157 -0.98 10.06 -10.90
C TRP A 157 -0.17 10.20 -12.19
N LEU A 158 -0.40 9.39 -13.22
CA LEU A 158 0.14 9.53 -14.58
C LEU A 158 -0.89 10.06 -15.57
N ASP A 159 -2.11 10.29 -15.14
CA ASP A 159 -3.20 10.87 -15.93
C ASP A 159 -3.27 12.38 -15.69
N ASN A 160 -3.09 13.17 -16.76
CA ASN A 160 -3.09 14.62 -16.66
C ASN A 160 -4.41 15.19 -16.17
N ASP A 161 -5.54 14.55 -16.51
CA ASP A 161 -6.86 15.01 -16.08
C ASP A 161 -7.00 14.83 -14.57
N PHE A 162 -6.59 13.67 -14.03
CA PHE A 162 -6.54 13.41 -12.60
C PHE A 162 -5.63 14.41 -11.87
N VAL A 163 -4.40 14.59 -12.35
CA VAL A 163 -3.43 15.48 -11.70
C VAL A 163 -3.88 16.94 -11.74
N THR A 164 -4.54 17.35 -12.81
CA THR A 164 -5.06 18.73 -12.93
C THR A 164 -6.19 18.98 -11.95
N GLU A 165 -7.08 18.00 -11.74
CA GLU A 165 -8.25 18.13 -10.89
C GLU A 165 -7.93 17.82 -9.41
N LEU A 166 -7.08 16.80 -9.14
CA LEU A 166 -6.81 16.27 -7.80
C LEU A 166 -5.30 16.25 -7.44
N GLY A 167 -4.52 17.19 -7.95
CA GLY A 167 -3.06 17.18 -7.85
C GLY A 167 -2.47 17.37 -6.45
N GLY A 168 -3.30 17.55 -5.42
CA GLY A 168 -2.88 17.73 -4.03
C GLY A 168 -3.89 17.22 -3.01
N ARG A 169 -3.46 17.12 -1.76
CA ARG A 169 -4.31 16.63 -0.65
C ARG A 169 -5.54 17.53 -0.44
N LYS A 170 -5.38 18.83 -0.63
CA LYS A 170 -6.47 19.80 -0.50
C LYS A 170 -7.53 19.55 -1.56
N GLU A 171 -7.13 19.45 -2.82
CA GLU A 171 -8.01 19.24 -3.96
C GLU A 171 -8.74 17.89 -3.84
N MET A 172 -8.06 16.84 -3.43
CA MET A 172 -8.67 15.52 -3.16
C MET A 172 -9.73 15.61 -2.05
N SER A 173 -9.45 16.35 -0.97
CA SER A 173 -10.38 16.53 0.14
C SER A 173 -11.61 17.32 -0.28
N GLU A 174 -11.40 18.41 -1.01
CA GLU A 174 -12.48 19.27 -1.55
C GLU A 174 -13.36 18.48 -2.53
N PHE A 175 -12.76 17.63 -3.37
CA PHE A 175 -13.48 16.74 -4.29
C PHE A 175 -14.39 15.77 -3.53
N LEU A 176 -13.89 15.09 -2.52
CA LEU A 176 -14.69 14.14 -1.73
C LEU A 176 -15.86 14.86 -1.02
N ILE A 177 -15.60 16.01 -0.43
CA ILE A 177 -16.64 16.83 0.23
C ILE A 177 -17.71 17.28 -0.78
N ALA A 178 -17.29 17.77 -1.95
CA ALA A 178 -18.22 18.25 -2.99
C ALA A 178 -19.13 17.14 -3.55
N HIS A 179 -18.74 15.87 -3.38
CA HIS A 179 -19.54 14.72 -3.82
C HIS A 179 -20.22 13.98 -2.65
N ASP A 180 -20.33 14.62 -1.47
CA ASP A 180 -20.92 14.03 -0.25
C ASP A 180 -20.31 12.67 0.15
N LEU A 181 -19.03 12.49 -0.13
CA LEU A 181 -18.30 11.26 0.18
C LEU A 181 -17.61 11.36 1.55
N PRO A 182 -17.44 10.22 2.25
CA PRO A 182 -16.76 10.23 3.53
C PRO A 182 -15.35 10.80 3.42
N TYR A 183 -15.06 11.82 4.22
CA TYR A 183 -13.74 12.42 4.32
C TYR A 183 -13.20 12.21 5.72
N ARG A 184 -12.05 11.55 5.82
CA ARG A 184 -11.29 11.49 7.08
C ARG A 184 -10.17 12.50 7.00
N ASP A 185 -10.23 13.51 7.82
CA ASP A 185 -9.15 14.47 7.93
C ASP A 185 -7.90 13.75 8.43
N SER A 186 -6.84 13.81 7.64
CA SER A 186 -5.56 13.20 7.98
C SER A 186 -4.54 14.24 8.44
N THR A 187 -5.01 15.48 8.77
CA THR A 187 -4.13 16.57 9.22
C THR A 187 -3.42 16.25 10.52
N GLU A 188 -3.96 15.33 11.33
CA GLU A 188 -3.34 14.91 12.59
C GLU A 188 -2.24 13.83 12.44
N LYS A 189 -2.15 13.12 11.31
CA LYS A 189 -1.07 12.14 11.13
C LYS A 189 0.21 12.84 10.68
N ALA A 190 1.12 13.04 11.62
CA ALA A 190 2.45 13.60 11.38
C ALA A 190 3.30 12.72 10.44
N TYR A 191 2.96 11.44 10.33
CA TYR A 191 3.70 10.42 9.58
C TYR A 191 2.77 9.64 8.66
N SER A 192 3.31 9.25 7.50
CA SER A 192 2.79 8.16 6.69
C SER A 192 3.46 6.86 7.16
N THR A 193 2.68 5.85 7.47
CA THR A 193 3.20 4.57 7.96
C THR A 193 2.93 3.48 6.94
N ASP A 194 3.91 2.63 6.73
CA ASP A 194 3.85 1.44 5.89
C ASP A 194 4.28 0.24 6.75
N ALA A 195 3.30 -0.49 7.27
CA ALA A 195 3.49 -1.59 8.19
C ALA A 195 3.15 -2.93 7.55
N ASN A 196 3.83 -3.97 7.98
CA ASN A 196 3.53 -5.36 7.69
C ASN A 196 4.11 -6.24 8.81
N ILE A 197 3.87 -7.55 8.78
CA ILE A 197 4.36 -8.49 9.81
C ILE A 197 5.89 -8.50 10.01
N TRP A 198 6.68 -7.97 9.05
CA TRP A 198 8.14 -7.92 9.13
C TRP A 198 8.67 -6.59 9.67
N GLY A 199 7.87 -5.57 9.74
CA GLY A 199 8.29 -4.27 10.22
C GLY A 199 7.41 -3.12 9.76
N ALA A 200 7.78 -1.92 10.19
CA ALA A 200 7.13 -0.68 9.80
C ALA A 200 8.15 0.37 9.37
N THR A 201 7.80 1.14 8.36
CA THR A 201 8.52 2.36 7.98
C THR A 201 7.63 3.57 8.21
N HIS A 202 8.24 4.65 8.69
CA HIS A 202 7.56 5.92 8.92
C HIS A 202 8.18 6.97 8.03
N GLU A 203 7.35 7.69 7.29
CA GLU A 203 7.76 8.82 6.46
C GLU A 203 7.07 10.08 6.97
N ALA A 204 7.82 11.14 7.18
CA ALA A 204 7.30 12.43 7.60
C ALA A 204 7.91 13.54 6.76
N LYS A 205 7.13 14.58 6.50
CA LYS A 205 7.62 15.77 5.81
C LYS A 205 8.80 16.44 6.55
N SER A 206 8.76 16.40 7.89
CA SER A 206 9.85 16.92 8.72
C SER A 206 11.17 16.18 8.55
N LEU A 207 11.15 14.91 8.09
CA LEU A 207 12.34 14.12 7.80
C LEU A 207 13.03 14.53 6.49
N GLU A 208 12.38 15.33 5.64
CA GLU A 208 13.01 15.93 4.46
C GLU A 208 13.97 17.06 4.83
N GLU A 209 13.89 17.60 6.05
CA GLU A 209 14.80 18.60 6.57
C GLU A 209 16.01 17.93 7.24
N LEU A 210 17.19 18.10 6.69
CA LEU A 210 18.43 17.43 7.13
C LEU A 210 18.82 17.72 8.58
N GLY A 211 18.27 18.74 9.21
CA GLY A 211 18.52 19.13 10.59
C GLY A 211 17.53 18.54 11.60
N THR A 212 16.50 17.84 11.14
CA THR A 212 15.43 17.31 11.98
C THR A 212 15.74 15.88 12.41
N SER A 213 15.68 15.59 13.71
CA SER A 213 15.72 14.23 14.23
C SER A 213 14.34 13.59 14.13
N MET A 214 14.32 12.27 14.00
CA MET A 214 13.08 11.51 14.01
C MET A 214 12.53 11.40 15.44
N ASP A 215 11.32 11.93 15.64
CA ASP A 215 10.55 11.72 16.86
C ASP A 215 9.57 10.56 16.65
N ILE A 216 9.68 9.53 17.49
CA ILE A 216 8.72 8.41 17.47
C ILE A 216 7.47 8.89 18.19
N VAL A 217 6.40 9.15 17.42
CA VAL A 217 5.12 9.62 17.98
C VAL A 217 4.31 8.45 18.53
N GLU A 218 4.23 7.35 17.79
CA GLU A 218 3.55 6.13 18.21
C GLU A 218 4.30 4.90 17.68
N PRO A 219 4.84 4.05 18.56
CA PRO A 219 5.49 2.83 18.14
C PRO A 219 4.42 1.79 17.71
N ILE A 220 4.61 1.17 16.53
CA ILE A 220 3.64 0.24 15.95
C ILE A 220 4.09 -1.21 16.07
N MET A 221 5.41 -1.47 15.99
CA MET A 221 5.96 -2.83 15.92
C MET A 221 7.02 -3.06 17.00
N GLY A 222 6.99 -4.28 17.57
CA GLY A 222 8.04 -4.78 18.47
C GLY A 222 8.22 -3.99 19.77
N VAL A 223 7.25 -3.23 20.18
CA VAL A 223 7.39 -2.18 21.18
C VAL A 223 6.37 -2.25 22.31
N ALA A 224 5.86 -3.43 22.58
CA ALA A 224 4.95 -3.61 23.71
C ALA A 224 5.51 -3.05 25.02
N HIS A 225 6.84 -3.01 25.17
CA HIS A 225 7.51 -2.42 26.33
C HIS A 225 7.43 -0.88 26.40
N TYR A 226 7.00 -0.21 25.34
CA TYR A 226 6.69 1.23 25.36
C TYR A 226 5.24 1.53 25.75
N ARG A 227 4.44 0.51 25.96
CA ARG A 227 3.02 0.63 26.34
C ARG A 227 2.87 0.24 27.80
N ASP A 228 2.34 1.13 28.62
CA ASP A 228 2.12 0.91 30.06
C ASP A 228 1.08 -0.19 30.35
N ASP A 229 0.21 -0.48 29.37
CA ASP A 229 -0.86 -1.46 29.48
C ASP A 229 -0.44 -2.90 29.11
N VAL A 230 0.83 -3.10 28.74
CA VAL A 230 1.33 -4.40 28.29
C VAL A 230 2.32 -4.99 29.29
N ALA A 231 1.99 -6.16 29.85
CA ALA A 231 2.90 -6.97 30.61
C ALA A 231 3.52 -8.06 29.73
N ILE A 232 4.84 -8.06 29.61
CA ILE A 232 5.59 -9.08 28.86
C ILE A 232 6.26 -10.01 29.83
N ALA A 233 5.92 -11.31 29.77
CA ALA A 233 6.61 -12.35 30.52
C ALA A 233 7.93 -12.69 29.82
N THR A 234 8.96 -13.01 30.60
CA THR A 234 10.22 -13.52 30.03
C THR A 234 9.96 -14.90 29.41
N GLU A 235 10.33 -15.04 28.13
CA GLU A 235 10.28 -16.30 27.41
C GLU A 235 11.71 -16.70 27.02
N THR A 236 12.01 -17.99 27.17
CA THR A 236 13.29 -18.54 26.68
C THR A 236 13.05 -19.29 25.39
N VAL A 237 13.61 -18.75 24.30
CA VAL A 237 13.59 -19.42 22.99
C VAL A 237 14.93 -20.09 22.78
N SER A 238 14.89 -21.41 22.49
CA SER A 238 16.09 -22.16 22.14
C SER A 238 16.10 -22.39 20.63
N ASP A 239 17.07 -21.81 19.95
CA ASP A 239 17.33 -22.07 18.54
C ASP A 239 18.47 -23.09 18.39
N ARG A 240 18.23 -24.15 17.60
CA ARG A 240 19.26 -25.11 17.23
C ARG A 240 19.84 -24.73 15.88
N LYS A 241 21.07 -24.30 15.89
CA LYS A 241 21.85 -24.18 14.64
C LYS A 241 21.97 -25.57 14.01
N SER A 242 21.32 -25.77 12.86
CA SER A 242 21.57 -26.95 12.05
C SER A 242 22.99 -26.83 11.48
N VAL A 243 23.89 -27.72 11.91
CA VAL A 243 25.18 -27.91 11.26
C VAL A 243 24.91 -28.82 10.07
N VAL A 244 25.02 -28.30 8.85
CA VAL A 244 25.10 -29.08 7.61
C VAL A 244 26.54 -29.47 7.39
#